data_6b332b4229a9293a2cb4c6e4a21818b1
#
_entry.id   6b332b4229a9293a2cb4c6e4a21818b1
#
_cell.length_a   1.000
_cell.length_b   1.000
_cell.length_c   1.000
_cell.angle_alpha   90.00
_cell.angle_beta   90.00
_cell.angle_gamma   90.00
#
_symmetry.space_group_name_H-M   'P 1'
#
loop_
_entity.id
_entity.type
_entity.pdbx_description
1 polymer ?
#
loop_
_entity_poly.entity_id
_entity_poly.type
_entity_poly.pdbx_seq_one_letter_code
_entity_poly.pdbx_strand_id
1 'polypeptide(L)'
;MPISRREYLQTVAGALAGAATMAAAAATSALGIPGPYRGKVVAVGHSGCIRQGDFQDEPIRAMVSRGMCELTGAREPVDAWRRFFAPGDVVGIKMNPVGQPFVCSSPEMLNAIIDGVVSAGVGSTDIVVYERYRKNAEYAGLDCWLPMGARLAWASPEYSDYQLDINGYDPDHYVELPFVFPGQNPRDPAAVRSYAARFLTREITKLINVPVLKTHGAAGVTLALKNLSHGLVNNVSRSHQPNQLRIAEFTPAVVAMPVIRQKTVLHILDGTKALFHGGPGITRSDYVWEHKTVYFATDPVALDRTGLNVIDAHRGKNHLHPVKDPVTDRVWNSPYRQPEHIDNAGKAGLGESDSARIDLRTVQLG
;
A
#
# COMPACT_ATOMS: atom_id res chain seq x y z
N MET A 1 -34.18 13.23 11.33
CA MET A 1 -34.92 12.36 10.42
C MET A 1 -33.90 11.48 9.70
N PRO A 2 -34.11 10.17 9.57
CA PRO A 2 -33.17 9.34 8.83
C PRO A 2 -33.25 9.68 7.32
N ILE A 3 -32.09 9.88 6.72
CA ILE A 3 -31.94 10.15 5.29
C ILE A 3 -32.38 8.92 4.50
N SER A 4 -33.20 9.07 3.47
CA SER A 4 -33.67 7.97 2.66
C SER A 4 -32.54 7.33 1.84
N ARG A 5 -32.68 6.02 1.50
CA ARG A 5 -31.70 5.29 0.67
C ARG A 5 -31.45 5.97 -0.68
N ARG A 6 -32.43 6.70 -1.19
CA ARG A 6 -32.35 7.44 -2.47
C ARG A 6 -31.54 8.75 -2.33
N GLU A 7 -31.73 9.47 -1.23
CA GLU A 7 -30.93 10.67 -0.90
C GLU A 7 -29.48 10.29 -0.59
N TYR A 8 -29.27 9.17 0.09
CA TYR A 8 -27.94 8.61 0.33
C TYR A 8 -27.21 8.28 -0.98
N LEU A 9 -27.87 7.60 -1.94
CA LEU A 9 -27.28 7.25 -3.23
C LEU A 9 -27.01 8.48 -4.11
N GLN A 10 -27.85 9.52 -4.01
CA GLN A 10 -27.62 10.78 -4.72
C GLN A 10 -26.46 11.58 -4.12
N THR A 11 -26.28 11.55 -2.81
CA THR A 11 -25.15 12.22 -2.11
C THR A 11 -23.84 11.50 -2.41
N VAL A 12 -23.83 10.17 -2.44
CA VAL A 12 -22.66 9.38 -2.81
C VAL A 12 -22.31 9.56 -4.29
N ALA A 13 -23.30 9.61 -5.18
CA ALA A 13 -23.08 9.91 -6.58
C ALA A 13 -22.57 11.34 -6.80
N GLY A 14 -23.05 12.30 -6.01
CA GLY A 14 -22.58 13.70 -6.03
C GLY A 14 -21.16 13.86 -5.50
N ALA A 15 -20.79 13.14 -4.44
CA ALA A 15 -19.43 13.14 -3.89
C ALA A 15 -18.42 12.45 -4.84
N LEU A 16 -18.83 11.36 -5.47
CA LEU A 16 -18.03 10.69 -6.51
C LEU A 16 -17.94 11.53 -7.79
N ALA A 17 -19.00 12.26 -8.17
CA ALA A 17 -18.98 13.17 -9.30
C ALA A 17 -18.15 14.44 -9.01
N GLY A 18 -18.19 14.98 -7.79
CA GLY A 18 -17.35 16.08 -7.35
C GLY A 18 -15.87 15.72 -7.32
N ALA A 19 -15.52 14.52 -6.87
CA ALA A 19 -14.16 13.99 -6.94
C ALA A 19 -13.73 13.71 -8.39
N ALA A 20 -14.65 13.27 -9.24
CA ALA A 20 -14.39 13.03 -10.67
C ALA A 20 -14.19 14.32 -11.48
N THR A 21 -14.89 15.40 -11.14
CA THR A 21 -14.75 16.71 -11.83
C THR A 21 -13.47 17.44 -11.43
N MET A 22 -12.97 17.29 -10.22
CA MET A 22 -11.65 17.82 -9.84
C MET A 22 -10.50 16.95 -10.39
N ALA A 23 -10.72 15.63 -10.59
CA ALA A 23 -9.72 14.73 -11.18
C ALA A 23 -9.52 14.94 -12.70
N ALA A 24 -10.45 15.58 -13.40
CA ALA A 24 -10.36 15.80 -14.84
C ALA A 24 -9.44 16.97 -15.25
N ALA A 25 -8.95 17.79 -14.31
CA ALA A 25 -8.17 18.99 -14.62
C ALA A 25 -6.66 18.88 -14.38
N ALA A 26 -6.17 17.81 -13.72
CA ALA A 26 -4.74 17.59 -13.56
C ALA A 26 -4.28 16.52 -14.56
N ALA A 27 -3.44 16.89 -15.53
CA ALA A 27 -2.73 15.94 -16.37
C ALA A 27 -2.01 14.94 -15.44
N THR A 28 -2.54 13.71 -15.36
CA THR A 28 -1.89 12.63 -14.57
C THR A 28 -0.52 12.43 -15.18
N SER A 29 0.53 12.46 -14.34
CA SER A 29 1.85 12.02 -14.76
C SER A 29 1.71 10.66 -15.45
N ALA A 30 2.35 10.48 -16.60
CA ALA A 30 2.31 9.20 -17.32
C ALA A 30 2.77 8.00 -16.45
N LEU A 31 3.55 8.28 -15.39
CA LEU A 31 4.01 7.30 -14.42
C LEU A 31 3.08 7.11 -13.21
N GLY A 32 2.17 8.06 -12.93
CA GLY A 32 1.25 7.99 -11.78
C GLY A 32 0.18 6.92 -11.95
N ILE A 33 -0.46 6.52 -10.82
CA ILE A 33 -1.47 5.45 -10.78
C ILE A 33 -2.56 5.66 -11.85
N PRO A 34 -2.86 4.62 -12.67
CA PRO A 34 -2.40 3.21 -12.63
C PRO A 34 -1.07 2.95 -13.33
N GLY A 35 -0.38 3.97 -13.81
CA GLY A 35 0.93 3.91 -14.45
C GLY A 35 0.92 3.30 -15.86
N PRO A 36 2.11 3.18 -16.48
CA PRO A 36 2.25 2.77 -17.87
C PRO A 36 1.95 1.29 -18.12
N TYR A 37 1.93 0.46 -17.07
CA TYR A 37 1.74 -1.00 -17.19
C TYR A 37 0.45 -1.43 -16.50
N ARG A 38 -0.68 -0.77 -16.84
CA ARG A 38 -1.99 -1.07 -16.29
C ARG A 38 -2.37 -2.53 -16.52
N GLY A 39 -2.87 -3.20 -15.47
CA GLY A 39 -3.29 -4.61 -15.50
C GLY A 39 -2.12 -5.61 -15.53
N LYS A 40 -0.86 -5.17 -15.63
CA LYS A 40 0.30 -6.05 -15.61
C LYS A 40 0.84 -6.22 -14.20
N VAL A 41 1.05 -7.48 -13.80
CA VAL A 41 1.69 -7.87 -12.55
C VAL A 41 2.79 -8.88 -12.85
N VAL A 42 3.97 -8.67 -12.29
CA VAL A 42 5.10 -9.62 -12.39
C VAL A 42 5.34 -10.24 -11.02
N ALA A 43 5.33 -11.55 -10.94
CA ALA A 43 5.66 -12.33 -9.75
C ALA A 43 7.01 -13.01 -9.95
N VAL A 44 7.97 -12.75 -9.06
CA VAL A 44 9.30 -13.38 -9.09
C VAL A 44 9.50 -14.20 -7.83
N GLY A 45 9.63 -15.50 -7.98
CA GLY A 45 9.92 -16.44 -6.90
C GLY A 45 11.40 -16.81 -6.85
N HIS A 46 11.92 -17.08 -5.64
CA HIS A 46 13.27 -17.62 -5.42
C HIS A 46 13.30 -18.50 -4.17
N SER A 47 13.54 -19.81 -4.32
CA SER A 47 13.51 -20.77 -3.20
C SER A 47 14.54 -20.44 -2.10
N GLY A 48 15.69 -19.90 -2.49
CA GLY A 48 16.80 -19.53 -1.61
C GLY A 48 16.72 -18.14 -0.97
N CYS A 49 15.65 -17.33 -1.19
CA CYS A 49 15.59 -15.99 -0.61
C CYS A 49 15.39 -15.97 0.92
N ILE A 50 14.99 -17.11 1.50
CA ILE A 50 14.95 -17.34 2.95
C ILE A 50 15.57 -18.69 3.23
N ARG A 51 16.55 -18.73 4.15
CA ARG A 51 17.19 -19.95 4.65
C ARG A 51 17.17 -19.95 6.17
N GLN A 52 16.63 -21.00 6.76
CA GLN A 52 16.50 -21.16 8.22
C GLN A 52 15.79 -19.96 8.90
N GLY A 53 14.85 -19.32 8.19
CA GLY A 53 14.11 -18.15 8.66
C GLY A 53 14.78 -16.80 8.36
N ASP A 54 16.04 -16.76 7.92
CA ASP A 54 16.77 -15.53 7.63
C ASP A 54 16.71 -15.16 6.15
N PHE A 55 16.54 -13.87 5.88
CA PHE A 55 16.56 -13.32 4.53
C PHE A 55 17.96 -13.40 3.92
N GLN A 56 18.02 -13.65 2.62
CA GLN A 56 19.27 -13.78 1.88
C GLN A 56 19.39 -12.64 0.87
N ASP A 57 20.41 -11.79 1.01
CA ASP A 57 20.59 -10.56 0.24
C ASP A 57 20.69 -10.82 -1.26
N GLU A 58 21.59 -11.71 -1.71
CA GLU A 58 21.83 -12.00 -3.13
C GLU A 58 20.56 -12.50 -3.86
N PRO A 59 19.83 -13.53 -3.36
CA PRO A 59 18.57 -13.95 -3.95
C PRO A 59 17.52 -12.84 -4.03
N ILE A 60 17.39 -12.00 -2.98
CA ILE A 60 16.43 -10.90 -2.97
C ILE A 60 16.80 -9.83 -4.02
N ARG A 61 18.08 -9.47 -4.13
CA ARG A 61 18.58 -8.57 -5.20
C ARG A 61 18.30 -9.12 -6.59
N ALA A 62 18.50 -10.41 -6.79
CA ALA A 62 18.19 -11.08 -8.05
C ALA A 62 16.68 -11.00 -8.37
N MET A 63 15.80 -11.21 -7.39
CA MET A 63 14.36 -11.09 -7.54
C MET A 63 13.95 -9.66 -7.91
N VAL A 64 14.51 -8.63 -7.23
CA VAL A 64 14.21 -7.22 -7.50
C VAL A 64 14.68 -6.83 -8.89
N SER A 65 15.90 -7.16 -9.27
CA SER A 65 16.47 -6.89 -10.60
C SER A 65 15.64 -7.54 -11.71
N ARG A 66 15.33 -8.83 -11.55
CA ARG A 66 14.54 -9.56 -12.53
C ARG A 66 13.11 -9.03 -12.64
N GLY A 67 12.46 -8.73 -11.53
CA GLY A 67 11.10 -8.20 -11.51
C GLY A 67 10.98 -6.87 -12.22
N MET A 68 11.92 -5.97 -12.02
CA MET A 68 11.96 -4.68 -12.72
C MET A 68 12.18 -4.84 -14.23
N CYS A 69 13.09 -5.73 -14.65
CA CYS A 69 13.28 -6.04 -16.07
C CYS A 69 12.01 -6.61 -16.71
N GLU A 70 11.35 -7.57 -16.06
CA GLU A 70 10.12 -8.19 -16.57
C GLU A 70 8.93 -7.24 -16.63
N LEU A 71 8.81 -6.34 -15.64
CA LEU A 71 7.77 -5.32 -15.61
C LEU A 71 7.93 -4.36 -16.80
N THR A 72 9.14 -3.88 -17.03
CA THR A 72 9.43 -2.82 -17.98
C THR A 72 9.77 -3.31 -19.38
N GLY A 73 10.16 -4.57 -19.54
CA GLY A 73 10.72 -5.12 -20.77
C GLY A 73 12.18 -4.69 -21.05
N ALA A 74 12.85 -4.06 -20.07
CA ALA A 74 14.25 -3.70 -20.19
C ALA A 74 15.16 -4.94 -20.12
N ARG A 75 16.29 -4.90 -20.82
CA ARG A 75 17.28 -5.99 -20.78
C ARG A 75 18.14 -5.91 -19.52
N GLU A 76 18.55 -4.68 -19.17
CA GLU A 76 19.40 -4.42 -18.03
C GLU A 76 18.61 -3.81 -16.85
N PRO A 77 18.92 -4.19 -15.61
CA PRO A 77 18.22 -3.67 -14.44
C PRO A 77 18.28 -2.14 -14.33
N VAL A 78 19.42 -1.53 -14.63
CA VAL A 78 19.57 -0.07 -14.58
C VAL A 78 18.61 0.65 -15.53
N ASP A 79 18.38 0.09 -16.72
CA ASP A 79 17.46 0.69 -17.70
C ASP A 79 16.00 0.51 -17.25
N ALA A 80 15.69 -0.57 -16.54
CA ALA A 80 14.39 -0.76 -15.93
C ALA A 80 14.07 0.32 -14.88
N TRP A 81 15.03 0.62 -14.00
CA TRP A 81 14.88 1.67 -12.98
C TRP A 81 14.82 3.07 -13.62
N ARG A 82 15.58 3.35 -14.68
CA ARG A 82 15.55 4.62 -15.45
C ARG A 82 14.22 4.89 -16.13
N ARG A 83 13.32 3.89 -16.26
CA ARG A 83 11.94 4.14 -16.72
C ARG A 83 11.15 4.96 -15.72
N PHE A 84 11.54 4.93 -14.45
CA PHE A 84 10.82 5.58 -13.36
C PHE A 84 11.58 6.73 -12.73
N PHE A 85 12.92 6.65 -12.66
CA PHE A 85 13.75 7.56 -11.87
C PHE A 85 14.88 8.17 -12.71
N ALA A 86 15.26 9.41 -12.34
CA ALA A 86 16.31 10.16 -12.98
C ALA A 86 17.07 11.02 -11.95
N PRO A 87 18.28 11.50 -12.27
CA PRO A 87 18.99 12.51 -11.47
C PRO A 87 18.07 13.71 -11.16
N GLY A 88 18.09 14.18 -9.92
CA GLY A 88 17.23 15.28 -9.43
C GLY A 88 15.87 14.85 -8.88
N ASP A 89 15.48 13.57 -9.00
CA ASP A 89 14.33 13.06 -8.24
C ASP A 89 14.68 12.93 -6.76
N VAL A 90 13.72 13.27 -5.90
CA VAL A 90 13.72 12.90 -4.49
C VAL A 90 12.73 11.74 -4.31
N VAL A 91 13.25 10.54 -4.03
CA VAL A 91 12.46 9.31 -4.05
C VAL A 91 12.05 8.90 -2.64
N GLY A 92 10.74 8.89 -2.41
CA GLY A 92 10.14 8.33 -1.22
C GLY A 92 9.93 6.81 -1.34
N ILE A 93 10.18 6.07 -0.26
CA ILE A 93 9.90 4.64 -0.16
C ILE A 93 8.95 4.42 1.01
N LYS A 94 7.66 4.18 0.74
CA LYS A 94 6.68 3.84 1.76
C LYS A 94 6.74 2.35 2.05
N MET A 95 7.31 1.99 3.18
CA MET A 95 7.37 0.62 3.65
C MET A 95 6.15 0.21 4.50
N ASN A 96 6.12 -1.03 4.98
CA ASN A 96 5.11 -1.52 5.92
C ASN A 96 5.75 -2.33 7.05
N PRO A 97 6.03 -1.74 8.22
CA PRO A 97 6.66 -2.42 9.35
C PRO A 97 5.66 -3.15 10.26
N VAL A 98 4.36 -2.92 10.09
CA VAL A 98 3.33 -3.53 10.95
C VAL A 98 3.32 -5.04 10.74
N GLY A 99 3.57 -5.80 11.80
CA GLY A 99 3.72 -7.27 11.76
C GLY A 99 5.16 -7.73 11.95
N GLN A 100 6.09 -6.78 12.18
CA GLN A 100 7.46 -7.10 12.57
C GLN A 100 7.50 -7.92 13.87
N PRO A 101 8.54 -8.73 14.10
CA PRO A 101 9.69 -8.95 13.21
C PRO A 101 9.43 -9.97 12.10
N PHE A 102 8.25 -10.57 12.02
CA PHE A 102 8.03 -11.76 11.19
C PHE A 102 7.50 -11.42 9.79
N VAL A 103 6.63 -10.41 9.66
CA VAL A 103 5.95 -10.05 8.40
C VAL A 103 6.00 -8.54 8.19
N CYS A 104 7.15 -8.06 7.73
CA CYS A 104 7.40 -6.68 7.36
C CYS A 104 8.36 -6.64 6.17
N SER A 105 8.50 -5.48 5.52
CA SER A 105 9.54 -5.31 4.51
C SER A 105 10.91 -5.47 5.15
N SER A 106 11.73 -6.39 4.64
CA SER A 106 13.06 -6.67 5.21
C SER A 106 14.09 -5.60 4.83
N PRO A 107 15.19 -5.46 5.60
CA PRO A 107 16.32 -4.64 5.22
C PRO A 107 16.89 -4.99 3.85
N GLU A 108 17.01 -6.28 3.53
CA GLU A 108 17.52 -6.78 2.25
C GLU A 108 16.65 -6.31 1.08
N MET A 109 15.31 -6.37 1.25
CA MET A 109 14.36 -5.87 0.25
C MET A 109 14.51 -4.37 0.04
N LEU A 110 14.57 -3.59 1.11
CA LEU A 110 14.69 -2.15 1.02
C LEU A 110 16.04 -1.72 0.44
N ASN A 111 17.14 -2.39 0.83
CA ASN A 111 18.46 -2.13 0.26
C ASN A 111 18.51 -2.44 -1.24
N ALA A 112 17.93 -3.56 -1.69
CA ALA A 112 17.85 -3.88 -3.10
C ALA A 112 17.07 -2.83 -3.92
N ILE A 113 15.99 -2.28 -3.33
CA ILE A 113 15.21 -1.18 -3.95
C ILE A 113 16.03 0.11 -3.98
N ILE A 114 16.69 0.49 -2.88
CA ILE A 114 17.51 1.70 -2.77
C ILE A 114 18.65 1.65 -3.79
N ASP A 115 19.37 0.53 -3.88
CA ASP A 115 20.46 0.36 -4.84
C ASP A 115 19.97 0.46 -6.30
N GLY A 116 18.78 -0.07 -6.57
CA GLY A 116 18.12 0.09 -7.87
C GLY A 116 17.84 1.56 -8.21
N VAL A 117 17.32 2.32 -7.26
CA VAL A 117 17.04 3.76 -7.41
C VAL A 117 18.35 4.54 -7.63
N VAL A 118 19.38 4.25 -6.84
CA VAL A 118 20.72 4.86 -6.97
C VAL A 118 21.33 4.54 -8.33
N SER A 119 21.17 3.30 -8.83
CA SER A 119 21.67 2.91 -10.16
C SER A 119 21.05 3.72 -11.31
N ALA A 120 19.85 4.25 -11.11
CA ALA A 120 19.21 5.14 -12.09
C ALA A 120 19.80 6.57 -12.10
N GLY A 121 20.67 6.91 -11.13
CA GLY A 121 21.34 8.20 -10.99
C GLY A 121 20.76 9.12 -9.92
N VAL A 122 19.83 8.63 -9.09
CA VAL A 122 19.32 9.37 -7.91
C VAL A 122 20.41 9.37 -6.83
N GLY A 123 20.64 10.54 -6.21
CA GLY A 123 21.60 10.65 -5.11
C GLY A 123 21.13 9.87 -3.87
N SER A 124 22.05 9.22 -3.15
CA SER A 124 21.70 8.51 -1.92
C SER A 124 21.04 9.41 -0.87
N THR A 125 21.40 10.69 -0.83
CA THR A 125 20.81 11.72 0.04
C THR A 125 19.39 12.14 -0.36
N ASP A 126 18.99 11.81 -1.59
CA ASP A 126 17.66 12.11 -2.13
C ASP A 126 16.68 10.93 -1.97
N ILE A 127 17.04 9.96 -1.11
CA ILE A 127 16.19 8.83 -0.77
C ILE A 127 15.60 8.99 0.63
N VAL A 128 14.28 8.87 0.73
CA VAL A 128 13.52 9.06 1.97
C VAL A 128 12.68 7.82 2.25
N VAL A 129 13.08 7.01 3.21
CA VAL A 129 12.25 5.89 3.69
C VAL A 129 11.21 6.43 4.67
N TYR A 130 9.96 6.05 4.48
CA TYR A 130 8.86 6.61 5.23
C TYR A 130 8.00 5.55 5.88
N GLU A 131 7.67 5.81 7.14
CA GLU A 131 6.58 5.17 7.86
C GLU A 131 5.74 6.22 8.56
N ARG A 132 4.43 6.00 8.66
CA ARG A 132 3.49 6.97 9.23
C ARG A 132 3.82 7.33 10.68
N TYR A 133 4.13 6.31 11.49
CA TYR A 133 4.45 6.47 12.89
C TYR A 133 5.92 6.18 13.15
N ARG A 134 6.62 7.17 13.77
CA ARG A 134 8.04 7.03 14.14
C ARG A 134 8.28 5.76 14.95
N LYS A 135 7.46 5.50 15.97
CA LYS A 135 7.60 4.29 16.79
C LYS A 135 7.57 2.99 15.99
N ASN A 136 6.73 2.89 14.94
CA ASN A 136 6.70 1.68 14.10
C ASN A 136 8.00 1.53 13.31
N ALA A 137 8.59 2.62 12.86
CA ALA A 137 9.88 2.60 12.17
C ALA A 137 11.02 2.20 13.11
N GLU A 138 11.05 2.74 14.33
CA GLU A 138 12.02 2.40 15.38
C GLU A 138 11.91 0.91 15.79
N TYR A 139 10.68 0.40 15.99
CA TYR A 139 10.47 -1.02 16.27
C TYR A 139 10.95 -1.95 15.14
N ALA A 140 10.92 -1.50 13.90
CA ALA A 140 11.47 -2.23 12.75
C ALA A 140 12.99 -2.04 12.61
N GLY A 141 13.63 -1.26 13.48
CA GLY A 141 15.07 -1.00 13.47
C GLY A 141 15.54 -0.11 12.32
N LEU A 142 14.60 0.60 11.64
CA LEU A 142 14.92 1.43 10.46
C LEU A 142 15.99 2.49 10.73
N ASP A 143 16.03 3.02 11.92
CA ASP A 143 17.03 3.99 12.37
C ASP A 143 18.46 3.40 12.48
N CYS A 144 18.57 2.08 12.56
CA CYS A 144 19.86 1.39 12.78
C CYS A 144 20.50 0.87 11.48
N TRP A 145 19.73 0.57 10.43
CA TRP A 145 20.24 -0.15 9.26
C TRP A 145 20.00 0.55 7.92
N LEU A 146 19.45 1.76 7.90
CA LEU A 146 19.34 2.52 6.65
C LEU A 146 20.73 2.77 6.05
N PRO A 147 20.89 2.63 4.72
CA PRO A 147 22.15 2.94 4.06
C PRO A 147 22.56 4.41 4.26
N MET A 148 23.88 4.64 4.27
CA MET A 148 24.43 5.99 4.42
C MET A 148 23.87 6.92 3.33
N GLY A 149 23.35 8.06 3.76
CA GLY A 149 22.71 9.07 2.91
C GLY A 149 21.19 9.00 2.92
N ALA A 150 20.59 7.82 2.92
CA ALA A 150 19.14 7.69 3.03
C ALA A 150 18.65 8.16 4.41
N ARG A 151 17.50 8.83 4.43
CA ARG A 151 16.92 9.34 5.69
C ARG A 151 15.56 8.73 5.99
N LEU A 152 15.22 8.66 7.27
CA LEU A 152 13.91 8.26 7.75
C LEU A 152 12.99 9.47 7.89
N ALA A 153 11.74 9.34 7.45
CA ALA A 153 10.68 10.33 7.66
C ALA A 153 9.42 9.68 8.25
N TRP A 154 8.63 10.46 8.95
CA TRP A 154 7.35 10.07 9.54
C TRP A 154 6.38 11.25 9.57
N ALA A 155 5.08 10.98 9.74
CA ALA A 155 4.06 12.02 9.87
C ALA A 155 3.66 12.28 11.34
N SER A 156 3.67 11.25 12.18
CA SER A 156 3.31 11.37 13.60
C SER A 156 4.31 10.58 14.46
N PRO A 157 4.59 11.02 15.70
CA PRO A 157 5.52 10.33 16.58
C PRO A 157 4.99 8.93 16.95
N GLU A 158 3.70 8.81 17.24
CA GLU A 158 3.06 7.58 17.68
C GLU A 158 1.59 7.52 17.29
N TYR A 159 0.98 6.34 17.48
CA TYR A 159 -0.45 6.12 17.27
C TYR A 159 -1.27 6.88 18.33
N SER A 160 -2.37 7.46 17.89
CA SER A 160 -3.45 7.95 18.75
C SER A 160 -4.80 7.44 18.22
N ASP A 161 -5.79 7.27 19.11
CA ASP A 161 -7.08 6.68 18.75
C ASP A 161 -7.84 7.50 17.69
N TYR A 162 -7.83 8.84 17.82
CA TYR A 162 -8.52 9.73 16.89
C TYR A 162 -7.69 10.09 15.67
N GLN A 163 -6.36 10.07 15.79
CA GLN A 163 -5.42 10.38 14.70
C GLN A 163 -5.66 11.75 14.05
N LEU A 164 -6.02 12.75 14.84
CA LEU A 164 -6.30 14.12 14.38
C LEU A 164 -5.07 15.05 14.42
N ASP A 165 -3.90 14.52 14.78
CA ASP A 165 -2.65 15.27 14.69
C ASP A 165 -2.43 15.77 13.27
N ILE A 166 -2.16 17.07 13.12
CA ILE A 166 -1.95 17.75 11.83
C ILE A 166 -0.49 18.15 11.62
N ASN A 167 0.38 18.08 12.65
CA ASN A 167 1.74 18.63 12.57
C ASN A 167 2.58 18.04 11.43
N GLY A 168 2.46 16.74 11.15
CA GLY A 168 3.15 16.07 10.04
C GLY A 168 2.35 16.03 8.74
N TYR A 169 1.21 16.73 8.68
CA TYR A 169 0.28 16.69 7.54
C TYR A 169 0.10 18.05 6.90
N ASP A 170 -0.34 18.06 5.65
CA ASP A 170 -0.51 19.25 4.83
C ASP A 170 -2.00 19.65 4.78
N PRO A 171 -2.39 20.79 5.34
CA PRO A 171 -3.79 21.23 5.37
C PRO A 171 -4.38 21.54 3.99
N ASP A 172 -3.54 21.78 2.99
CA ASP A 172 -3.97 22.12 1.62
C ASP A 172 -4.26 20.86 0.77
N HIS A 173 -3.89 19.66 1.26
CA HIS A 173 -4.04 18.40 0.56
C HIS A 173 -4.83 17.40 1.39
N TYR A 174 -6.12 17.31 1.16
CA TYR A 174 -7.01 16.42 1.93
C TYR A 174 -8.08 15.75 1.08
N VAL A 175 -8.66 14.70 1.62
CA VAL A 175 -9.93 14.12 1.17
C VAL A 175 -10.98 14.35 2.26
N GLU A 176 -12.18 14.76 1.86
CA GLU A 176 -13.32 14.92 2.76
C GLU A 176 -14.33 13.80 2.51
N LEU A 177 -14.76 13.13 3.56
CA LEU A 177 -15.71 12.02 3.50
C LEU A 177 -16.78 12.19 4.59
N PRO A 178 -18.07 11.92 4.28
CA PRO A 178 -19.19 12.26 5.16
C PRO A 178 -19.38 11.27 6.33
N PHE A 179 -18.30 10.80 6.93
CA PHE A 179 -18.33 9.95 8.12
C PHE A 179 -17.19 10.30 9.08
N VAL A 180 -17.44 10.13 10.35
CA VAL A 180 -16.56 10.52 11.47
C VAL A 180 -16.33 9.34 12.41
N PHE A 181 -15.33 9.45 13.26
CA PHE A 181 -15.15 8.54 14.37
C PHE A 181 -16.34 8.71 15.35
N PRO A 182 -16.85 7.63 15.97
CA PRO A 182 -17.97 7.70 16.92
C PRO A 182 -17.75 8.74 18.01
N GLY A 183 -18.74 9.60 18.21
CA GLY A 183 -18.70 10.70 19.18
C GLY A 183 -18.10 12.01 18.67
N GLN A 184 -17.53 12.04 17.47
CA GLN A 184 -17.08 13.29 16.85
C GLN A 184 -18.24 14.04 16.15
N ASN A 185 -18.08 15.36 16.04
CA ASN A 185 -19.05 16.21 15.34
C ASN A 185 -18.86 16.11 13.82
N PRO A 186 -19.84 15.63 13.03
CA PRO A 186 -19.70 15.55 11.56
C PRO A 186 -19.69 16.91 10.86
N ARG A 187 -19.89 18.01 11.57
CA ARG A 187 -19.74 19.38 11.04
C ARG A 187 -18.35 19.95 11.27
N ASP A 188 -17.51 19.26 12.03
CA ASP A 188 -16.12 19.66 12.25
C ASP A 188 -15.29 19.23 11.03
N PRO A 189 -14.66 20.18 10.30
CA PRO A 189 -13.79 19.85 9.17
C PRO A 189 -12.65 18.89 9.55
N ALA A 190 -12.10 18.97 10.76
CA ALA A 190 -11.06 18.07 11.22
C ALA A 190 -11.56 16.62 11.34
N ALA A 191 -12.84 16.43 11.70
CA ALA A 191 -13.42 15.09 11.85
C ALA A 191 -13.75 14.42 10.51
N VAL A 192 -14.10 15.18 9.47
CA VAL A 192 -14.50 14.66 8.14
C VAL A 192 -13.35 14.64 7.13
N ARG A 193 -12.23 15.31 7.42
CA ARG A 193 -11.07 15.38 6.52
C ARG A 193 -9.95 14.41 6.93
N SER A 194 -9.22 13.93 5.94
CA SER A 194 -7.95 13.24 6.12
C SER A 194 -6.90 13.95 5.27
N TYR A 195 -5.88 14.48 5.93
CA TYR A 195 -4.83 15.30 5.34
C TYR A 195 -3.64 14.45 4.94
N ALA A 196 -3.05 14.74 3.77
CA ALA A 196 -1.86 14.05 3.28
C ALA A 196 -0.62 14.40 4.09
N ALA A 197 0.27 13.45 4.31
CA ALA A 197 1.55 13.66 4.98
C ALA A 197 2.42 14.66 4.21
N ARG A 198 3.09 15.58 4.93
CA ARG A 198 4.03 16.57 4.36
C ARG A 198 5.19 15.91 3.63
N PHE A 199 5.64 14.76 4.10
CA PHE A 199 6.56 13.91 3.37
C PHE A 199 6.17 13.78 1.89
N LEU A 200 4.90 13.41 1.62
CA LEU A 200 4.42 13.22 0.26
C LEU A 200 4.27 14.54 -0.50
N THR A 201 3.72 15.58 0.14
CA THR A 201 3.37 16.83 -0.55
C THR A 201 4.57 17.72 -0.81
N ARG A 202 5.55 17.77 0.12
CA ARG A 202 6.63 18.77 0.16
C ARG A 202 8.04 18.21 0.01
N GLU A 203 8.27 16.91 0.32
CA GLU A 203 9.64 16.40 0.44
C GLU A 203 10.08 15.53 -0.72
N ILE A 204 9.15 14.85 -1.40
CA ILE A 204 9.49 13.90 -2.48
C ILE A 204 8.86 14.30 -3.81
N THR A 205 9.51 13.87 -4.89
CA THR A 205 8.98 13.98 -6.26
C THR A 205 8.25 12.73 -6.70
N LYS A 206 8.74 11.56 -6.29
CA LYS A 206 8.20 10.23 -6.67
C LYS A 206 8.15 9.30 -5.47
N LEU A 207 7.18 8.38 -5.47
CA LEU A 207 6.96 7.42 -4.40
C LEU A 207 7.00 5.99 -4.93
N ILE A 208 7.78 5.14 -4.27
CA ILE A 208 7.71 3.68 -4.33
C ILE A 208 6.88 3.20 -3.15
N ASN A 209 5.86 2.41 -3.40
CA ASN A 209 5.06 1.77 -2.37
C ASN A 209 5.52 0.32 -2.18
N VAL A 210 5.98 -0.02 -0.97
CA VAL A 210 6.50 -1.36 -0.61
C VAL A 210 5.56 -1.99 0.43
N PRO A 211 4.38 -2.46 0.02
CA PRO A 211 3.47 -3.18 0.89
C PRO A 211 3.95 -4.61 1.16
N VAL A 212 3.28 -5.28 2.09
CA VAL A 212 3.53 -6.68 2.45
C VAL A 212 2.30 -7.53 2.16
N LEU A 213 2.51 -8.77 1.70
CA LEU A 213 1.46 -9.74 1.38
C LEU A 213 0.82 -10.27 2.67
N LYS A 214 -0.25 -9.62 3.13
CA LYS A 214 -0.90 -9.98 4.40
C LYS A 214 -2.38 -9.65 4.47
N THR A 215 -3.11 -10.45 5.25
CA THR A 215 -4.50 -10.19 5.63
C THR A 215 -4.64 -8.95 6.52
N HIS A 216 -5.87 -8.49 6.68
CA HIS A 216 -6.25 -7.42 7.59
C HIS A 216 -7.67 -7.64 8.13
N GLY A 217 -7.85 -7.50 9.44
CA GLY A 217 -9.12 -7.78 10.11
C GLY A 217 -10.32 -6.99 9.55
N ALA A 218 -10.16 -5.70 9.25
CA ALA A 218 -11.24 -4.87 8.73
C ALA A 218 -11.25 -4.79 7.19
N ALA A 219 -10.07 -4.63 6.56
CA ALA A 219 -9.97 -4.45 5.11
C ALA A 219 -9.97 -5.77 4.32
N GLY A 220 -9.86 -6.91 5.01
CA GLY A 220 -9.59 -8.20 4.37
C GLY A 220 -8.13 -8.40 4.07
N VAL A 221 -7.51 -7.51 3.32
CA VAL A 221 -6.07 -7.49 2.99
C VAL A 221 -5.46 -6.11 3.18
N THR A 222 -4.16 -6.05 3.45
CA THR A 222 -3.41 -4.79 3.53
C THR A 222 -2.97 -4.35 2.14
N LEU A 223 -2.03 -5.03 1.55
CA LEU A 223 -1.49 -4.85 0.20
C LEU A 223 -1.19 -3.37 -0.17
N ALA A 224 -1.21 -3.03 -1.46
CA ALA A 224 -0.78 -1.73 -1.97
C ALA A 224 -1.76 -0.60 -1.65
N LEU A 225 -3.05 -0.78 -1.91
CA LEU A 225 -4.06 0.27 -1.76
C LEU A 225 -4.17 0.73 -0.30
N LYS A 226 -4.23 -0.23 0.63
CA LYS A 226 -4.31 0.11 2.05
C LYS A 226 -3.01 0.68 2.60
N ASN A 227 -1.84 0.20 2.13
CA ASN A 227 -0.55 0.76 2.54
C ASN A 227 -0.43 2.25 2.15
N LEU A 228 -0.95 2.64 1.00
CA LEU A 228 -1.06 4.03 0.60
C LEU A 228 -2.09 4.79 1.43
N SER A 229 -3.35 4.34 1.42
CA SER A 229 -4.46 5.10 1.99
C SER A 229 -4.32 5.32 3.50
N HIS A 230 -3.90 4.31 4.24
CA HIS A 230 -3.78 4.38 5.70
C HIS A 230 -2.38 4.79 6.17
N GLY A 231 -1.40 4.76 5.27
CA GLY A 231 -0.04 5.15 5.56
C GLY A 231 0.28 6.62 5.24
N LEU A 232 -0.44 7.25 4.32
CA LEU A 232 -0.10 8.58 3.81
C LEU A 232 -1.03 9.71 4.26
N VAL A 233 -2.09 9.41 5.03
CA VAL A 233 -2.99 10.44 5.56
C VAL A 233 -3.26 10.23 7.05
N ASN A 234 -3.72 11.30 7.73
CA ASN A 234 -4.23 11.20 9.10
C ASN A 234 -5.72 10.76 9.14
N ASN A 235 -6.32 10.74 10.33
CA ASN A 235 -7.75 10.49 10.59
C ASN A 235 -8.29 9.25 9.86
N VAL A 236 -7.53 8.14 9.90
CA VAL A 236 -7.93 6.89 9.24
C VAL A 236 -8.77 5.97 10.14
N SER A 237 -8.69 6.16 11.47
CA SER A 237 -9.42 5.33 12.45
C SER A 237 -10.95 5.36 12.24
N ARG A 238 -11.50 6.48 11.74
CA ARG A 238 -12.92 6.60 11.37
C ARG A 238 -13.39 5.58 10.33
N SER A 239 -12.48 5.03 9.51
CA SER A 239 -12.79 3.99 8.54
C SER A 239 -12.82 2.57 9.11
N HIS A 240 -12.29 2.37 10.32
CA HIS A 240 -12.06 1.06 10.95
C HIS A 240 -13.07 0.70 12.03
N GLN A 241 -14.12 1.50 12.24
CA GLN A 241 -15.01 1.28 13.37
C GLN A 241 -15.77 -0.06 13.22
N PRO A 242 -15.76 -0.93 14.24
CA PRO A 242 -16.26 -2.31 14.12
C PRO A 242 -17.72 -2.40 13.62
N ASN A 243 -18.56 -1.46 14.03
CA ASN A 243 -19.96 -1.41 13.65
C ASN A 243 -20.27 -0.54 12.43
N GLN A 244 -19.25 0.14 11.88
CA GLN A 244 -19.38 1.09 10.77
C GLN A 244 -18.13 1.07 9.90
N LEU A 245 -17.74 -0.10 9.40
CA LEU A 245 -16.60 -0.20 8.50
C LEU A 245 -16.85 0.62 7.24
N ARG A 246 -15.86 1.45 6.88
CA ARG A 246 -15.87 2.33 5.70
C ARG A 246 -14.61 2.18 4.85
N ILE A 247 -13.89 1.09 5.00
CA ILE A 247 -12.64 0.81 4.26
C ILE A 247 -12.89 0.80 2.75
N ALA A 248 -14.01 0.20 2.34
CA ALA A 248 -14.38 0.08 0.93
C ALA A 248 -14.62 1.44 0.23
N GLU A 249 -14.96 2.47 1.00
CA GLU A 249 -15.13 3.84 0.52
C GLU A 249 -13.87 4.68 0.74
N PHE A 250 -13.26 4.57 1.93
CA PHE A 250 -12.12 5.36 2.35
C PHE A 250 -10.88 5.11 1.49
N THR A 251 -10.54 3.84 1.29
CA THR A 251 -9.29 3.45 0.61
C THR A 251 -9.22 4.00 -0.82
N PRO A 252 -10.21 3.76 -1.71
CA PRO A 252 -10.16 4.31 -3.06
C PRO A 252 -10.23 5.84 -3.08
N ALA A 253 -11.00 6.47 -2.19
CA ALA A 253 -11.08 7.93 -2.12
C ALA A 253 -9.74 8.59 -1.77
N VAL A 254 -9.00 8.03 -0.81
CA VAL A 254 -7.67 8.52 -0.45
C VAL A 254 -6.66 8.28 -1.57
N VAL A 255 -6.62 7.07 -2.16
CA VAL A 255 -5.67 6.76 -3.25
C VAL A 255 -5.96 7.62 -4.50
N ALA A 256 -7.21 8.03 -4.71
CA ALA A 256 -7.59 8.94 -5.79
C ALA A 256 -7.11 10.39 -5.59
N MET A 257 -6.64 10.78 -4.38
CA MET A 257 -6.09 12.12 -4.16
C MET A 257 -5.00 12.43 -5.19
N PRO A 258 -5.05 13.60 -5.87
CA PRO A 258 -4.11 13.94 -6.94
C PRO A 258 -2.64 13.74 -6.56
N VAL A 259 -2.25 14.18 -5.35
CA VAL A 259 -0.87 14.06 -4.88
C VAL A 259 -0.40 12.63 -4.69
N ILE A 260 -1.26 11.73 -4.20
CA ILE A 260 -0.96 10.29 -4.05
C ILE A 260 -0.88 9.65 -5.44
N ARG A 261 -1.91 9.90 -6.27
CA ARG A 261 -2.03 9.32 -7.60
C ARG A 261 -0.88 9.70 -8.53
N GLN A 262 -0.46 10.97 -8.50
CA GLN A 262 0.59 11.48 -9.40
C GLN A 262 1.99 11.05 -8.98
N LYS A 263 2.28 11.05 -7.67
CA LYS A 263 3.63 10.76 -7.17
C LYS A 263 3.93 9.27 -7.00
N THR A 264 2.92 8.41 -6.83
CA THR A 264 3.14 6.97 -6.70
C THR A 264 3.35 6.34 -8.07
N VAL A 265 4.58 5.91 -8.34
CA VAL A 265 4.99 5.44 -9.68
C VAL A 265 5.24 3.93 -9.74
N LEU A 266 5.49 3.27 -8.61
CA LEU A 266 5.87 1.87 -8.55
C LEU A 266 5.35 1.21 -7.27
N HIS A 267 4.92 -0.04 -7.38
CA HIS A 267 4.54 -0.89 -6.26
C HIS A 267 5.39 -2.15 -6.29
N ILE A 268 6.04 -2.48 -5.17
CA ILE A 268 6.81 -3.70 -4.97
C ILE A 268 6.23 -4.40 -3.74
N LEU A 269 5.37 -5.39 -3.96
CA LEU A 269 4.70 -6.13 -2.89
C LEU A 269 5.63 -7.22 -2.38
N ASP A 270 6.10 -7.06 -1.16
CA ASP A 270 6.92 -8.05 -0.47
C ASP A 270 6.05 -9.22 0.00
N GLY A 271 6.22 -10.35 -0.66
CA GLY A 271 5.64 -11.64 -0.31
C GLY A 271 6.69 -12.67 0.06
N THR A 272 7.91 -12.27 0.39
CA THR A 272 8.95 -13.21 0.86
C THR A 272 8.49 -13.98 2.09
N LYS A 273 8.05 -13.28 3.14
CA LYS A 273 7.22 -13.79 4.25
C LYS A 273 5.84 -13.15 4.17
N ALA A 274 4.80 -13.93 4.32
CA ALA A 274 3.43 -13.46 4.17
C ALA A 274 2.54 -13.92 5.34
N LEU A 275 1.36 -13.29 5.51
CA LEU A 275 0.42 -13.60 6.58
C LEU A 275 -0.96 -13.88 6.01
N PHE A 276 -1.43 -15.13 6.12
CA PHE A 276 -2.70 -15.55 5.53
C PHE A 276 -3.91 -15.44 6.46
N HIS A 277 -3.67 -15.21 7.77
CA HIS A 277 -4.74 -15.06 8.76
C HIS A 277 -4.28 -14.15 9.91
N GLY A 278 -5.20 -13.47 10.60
CA GLY A 278 -4.92 -12.72 11.83
C GLY A 278 -4.27 -11.35 11.67
N GLY A 279 -4.10 -10.84 10.42
CA GLY A 279 -3.48 -9.52 10.20
C GLY A 279 -4.27 -8.31 10.67
N PRO A 280 -3.65 -7.11 10.75
CA PRO A 280 -2.37 -6.72 10.11
C PRO A 280 -1.11 -7.01 10.94
N GLY A 281 -1.24 -7.12 12.26
CA GLY A 281 -0.19 -7.60 13.15
C GLY A 281 -0.17 -9.12 13.21
N ILE A 282 0.78 -9.69 13.95
CA ILE A 282 0.87 -11.13 14.11
C ILE A 282 0.17 -11.54 15.40
N THR A 283 -0.87 -12.35 15.27
CA THR A 283 -1.57 -12.95 16.42
C THR A 283 -1.02 -14.33 16.74
N ARG A 284 -0.50 -15.04 15.73
CA ARG A 284 0.08 -16.38 15.84
C ARG A 284 1.14 -16.58 14.75
N SER A 285 2.28 -17.16 15.10
CA SER A 285 3.39 -17.41 14.17
C SER A 285 3.07 -18.44 13.09
N ASP A 286 2.17 -19.38 13.35
CA ASP A 286 1.71 -20.41 12.40
C ASP A 286 0.81 -19.85 11.27
N TYR A 287 0.41 -18.58 11.36
CA TYR A 287 -0.27 -17.88 10.25
C TYR A 287 0.70 -17.21 9.27
N VAL A 288 1.99 -17.23 9.59
CA VAL A 288 3.05 -16.75 8.70
C VAL A 288 3.53 -17.89 7.82
N TRP A 289 3.72 -17.61 6.52
CA TRP A 289 4.33 -18.58 5.63
C TRP A 289 5.42 -17.94 4.77
N GLU A 290 6.45 -18.71 4.45
CA GLU A 290 7.48 -18.33 3.51
C GLU A 290 6.94 -18.49 2.08
N HIS A 291 6.37 -17.41 1.53
CA HIS A 291 5.83 -17.43 0.18
C HIS A 291 6.94 -17.26 -0.86
N LYS A 292 8.06 -16.65 -0.47
CA LYS A 292 9.28 -16.55 -1.29
C LYS A 292 9.06 -15.92 -2.67
N THR A 293 8.13 -14.99 -2.77
CA THR A 293 7.76 -14.31 -4.01
C THR A 293 7.61 -12.82 -3.80
N VAL A 294 8.14 -12.02 -4.73
CA VAL A 294 7.98 -10.57 -4.77
C VAL A 294 7.17 -10.20 -6.00
N TYR A 295 6.27 -9.22 -5.88
CA TYR A 295 5.39 -8.80 -6.97
C TYR A 295 5.66 -7.35 -7.35
N PHE A 296 5.65 -7.06 -8.66
CA PHE A 296 5.96 -5.76 -9.22
C PHE A 296 4.81 -5.29 -10.11
N ALA A 297 4.35 -4.06 -9.93
CA ALA A 297 3.31 -3.44 -10.73
C ALA A 297 3.38 -1.91 -10.67
N THR A 298 2.83 -1.24 -11.66
CA THR A 298 2.45 0.18 -11.54
C THR A 298 0.98 0.33 -11.17
N ASP A 299 0.19 -0.70 -11.36
CA ASP A 299 -1.24 -0.78 -11.09
C ASP A 299 -1.50 -1.39 -9.70
N PRO A 300 -1.86 -0.56 -8.69
CA PRO A 300 -2.08 -1.07 -7.33
C PRO A 300 -3.32 -1.95 -7.22
N VAL A 301 -4.30 -1.79 -8.11
CA VAL A 301 -5.55 -2.55 -8.07
C VAL A 301 -5.32 -3.96 -8.59
N ALA A 302 -4.62 -4.09 -9.73
CA ALA A 302 -4.21 -5.38 -10.28
C ALA A 302 -3.30 -6.14 -9.31
N LEU A 303 -2.39 -5.43 -8.65
CA LEU A 303 -1.51 -6.01 -7.64
C LEU A 303 -2.29 -6.54 -6.44
N ASP A 304 -3.23 -5.76 -5.92
CA ASP A 304 -4.05 -6.15 -4.76
C ASP A 304 -5.02 -7.28 -5.10
N ARG A 305 -5.59 -7.30 -6.29
CA ARG A 305 -6.40 -8.44 -6.77
C ARG A 305 -5.57 -9.71 -6.84
N THR A 306 -4.35 -9.64 -7.37
CA THR A 306 -3.41 -10.77 -7.41
C THR A 306 -3.05 -11.23 -6.00
N GLY A 307 -2.68 -10.31 -5.10
CA GLY A 307 -2.35 -10.63 -3.71
C GLY A 307 -3.50 -11.25 -2.93
N LEU A 308 -4.74 -10.76 -3.11
CA LEU A 308 -5.95 -11.35 -2.53
C LEU A 308 -6.15 -12.80 -2.99
N ASN A 309 -6.03 -13.06 -4.29
CA ASN A 309 -6.16 -14.41 -4.86
C ASN A 309 -5.10 -15.36 -4.29
N VAL A 310 -3.87 -14.91 -4.11
CA VAL A 310 -2.77 -15.70 -3.51
C VAL A 310 -3.08 -16.02 -2.04
N ILE A 311 -3.53 -15.04 -1.27
CA ILE A 311 -3.94 -15.24 0.12
C ILE A 311 -5.10 -16.24 0.21
N ASP A 312 -6.14 -16.06 -0.59
CA ASP A 312 -7.32 -16.95 -0.58
C ASP A 312 -6.97 -18.38 -0.98
N ALA A 313 -6.10 -18.56 -1.97
CA ALA A 313 -5.59 -19.88 -2.34
C ALA A 313 -4.81 -20.54 -1.19
N HIS A 314 -3.98 -19.79 -0.45
CA HIS A 314 -3.26 -20.32 0.71
C HIS A 314 -4.19 -20.60 1.90
N ARG A 315 -5.18 -19.74 2.13
CA ARG A 315 -6.24 -19.98 3.13
C ARG A 315 -7.01 -21.27 2.85
N GLY A 316 -7.39 -21.51 1.59
CA GLY A 316 -8.05 -22.77 1.19
C GLY A 316 -7.23 -24.02 1.49
N LYS A 317 -5.90 -23.97 1.28
CA LYS A 317 -4.98 -25.06 1.65
C LYS A 317 -4.93 -25.31 3.18
N ASN A 318 -5.25 -24.31 3.97
CA ASN A 318 -5.32 -24.37 5.43
C ASN A 318 -6.76 -24.48 5.95
N HIS A 319 -7.71 -24.91 5.10
CA HIS A 319 -9.13 -25.12 5.45
C HIS A 319 -9.83 -23.86 5.97
N LEU A 320 -9.36 -22.66 5.59
CA LEU A 320 -9.99 -21.38 5.90
C LEU A 320 -10.82 -20.88 4.72
N HIS A 321 -11.93 -20.23 5.01
CA HIS A 321 -12.75 -19.57 3.99
C HIS A 321 -12.03 -18.40 3.32
N PRO A 322 -12.43 -18.02 2.08
CA PRO A 322 -11.94 -16.80 1.44
C PRO A 322 -12.08 -15.57 2.35
N VAL A 323 -11.19 -14.58 2.14
CA VAL A 323 -11.14 -13.37 2.97
C VAL A 323 -12.47 -12.62 3.01
N LYS A 324 -13.24 -12.62 1.92
CA LYS A 324 -14.52 -11.90 1.82
C LYS A 324 -15.66 -12.54 2.60
N ASP A 325 -15.55 -13.82 2.94
CA ASP A 325 -16.66 -14.54 3.60
C ASP A 325 -16.82 -14.10 5.05
N PRO A 326 -18.03 -13.78 5.50
CA PRO A 326 -18.31 -13.24 6.84
C PRO A 326 -18.24 -14.30 7.95
N VAL A 327 -17.36 -15.29 7.82
CA VAL A 327 -17.38 -16.48 8.68
C VAL A 327 -16.51 -16.33 9.92
N THR A 328 -16.93 -17.00 10.89
CA THR A 328 -16.45 -17.62 12.16
C THR A 328 -14.99 -17.43 12.59
N ASP A 329 -14.05 -17.06 11.73
CA ASP A 329 -12.66 -16.76 12.08
C ASP A 329 -12.51 -15.31 12.60
N ARG A 330 -13.23 -14.98 13.65
CA ARG A 330 -13.25 -13.66 14.27
C ARG A 330 -11.87 -13.31 14.83
N VAL A 331 -11.07 -12.60 14.05
CA VAL A 331 -9.81 -12.00 14.52
C VAL A 331 -10.07 -10.61 15.12
N TRP A 332 -11.09 -9.93 14.63
CA TRP A 332 -11.61 -8.67 15.18
C TRP A 332 -13.09 -8.86 15.50
N ASN A 333 -13.62 -8.07 16.41
CA ASN A 333 -15.05 -8.11 16.82
C ASN A 333 -16.05 -7.84 15.68
N SER A 334 -15.60 -7.74 14.44
CA SER A 334 -16.43 -7.62 13.24
C SER A 334 -16.39 -8.92 12.45
N PRO A 335 -17.55 -9.53 12.14
CA PRO A 335 -17.62 -10.67 11.23
C PRO A 335 -17.42 -10.27 9.78
N TYR A 336 -17.34 -8.98 9.47
CA TYR A 336 -17.28 -8.47 8.12
C TYR A 336 -15.89 -7.85 7.84
N ARG A 337 -15.40 -8.11 6.63
CA ARG A 337 -14.21 -7.49 6.05
C ARG A 337 -14.63 -6.81 4.77
N GLN A 338 -13.86 -5.82 4.33
CA GLN A 338 -14.20 -5.05 3.13
C GLN A 338 -13.11 -5.14 2.05
N PRO A 339 -12.82 -6.33 1.48
CA PRO A 339 -11.91 -6.46 0.34
C PRO A 339 -12.49 -5.80 -0.92
N GLU A 340 -13.76 -5.40 -0.92
CA GLU A 340 -14.44 -4.63 -1.96
C GLU A 340 -13.78 -3.27 -2.25
N HIS A 341 -12.90 -2.80 -1.36
CA HIS A 341 -12.10 -1.61 -1.64
C HIS A 341 -11.26 -1.76 -2.92
N ILE A 342 -10.88 -2.99 -3.30
CA ILE A 342 -10.18 -3.31 -4.54
C ILE A 342 -11.09 -3.06 -5.75
N ASP A 343 -12.32 -3.58 -5.71
CA ASP A 343 -13.31 -3.38 -6.78
C ASP A 343 -13.71 -1.92 -6.92
N ASN A 344 -13.88 -1.23 -5.79
CA ASN A 344 -14.21 0.19 -5.78
C ASN A 344 -13.06 1.06 -6.31
N ALA A 345 -11.81 0.68 -6.04
CA ALA A 345 -10.63 1.33 -6.63
C ALA A 345 -10.57 1.13 -8.15
N GLY A 346 -10.92 -0.06 -8.64
CA GLY A 346 -11.07 -0.33 -10.08
C GLY A 346 -12.13 0.57 -10.73
N LYS A 347 -13.32 0.67 -10.11
CA LYS A 347 -14.41 1.55 -10.56
C LYS A 347 -14.02 3.03 -10.54
N ALA A 348 -13.15 3.44 -9.61
CA ALA A 348 -12.60 4.79 -9.53
C ALA A 348 -11.48 5.07 -10.55
N GLY A 349 -11.16 4.12 -11.44
CA GLY A 349 -10.13 4.27 -12.48
C GLY A 349 -8.70 4.26 -11.94
N LEU A 350 -8.46 3.61 -10.78
CA LEU A 350 -7.15 3.49 -10.17
C LEU A 350 -6.37 2.26 -10.64
N GLY A 351 -6.98 1.39 -11.45
CA GLY A 351 -6.35 0.20 -12.02
C GLY A 351 -7.35 -0.84 -12.49
N GLU A 352 -6.88 -2.08 -12.69
CA GLU A 352 -7.67 -3.21 -13.17
C GLU A 352 -8.05 -4.16 -12.03
N SER A 353 -9.35 -4.33 -11.78
CA SER A 353 -9.84 -5.21 -10.71
C SER A 353 -10.34 -6.58 -11.20
N ASP A 354 -10.55 -6.74 -12.50
CA ASP A 354 -10.99 -8.00 -13.08
C ASP A 354 -9.81 -8.97 -13.26
N SER A 355 -9.80 -10.06 -12.50
CA SER A 355 -8.75 -11.09 -12.58
C SER A 355 -8.56 -11.65 -14.00
N ALA A 356 -9.61 -11.69 -14.82
CA ALA A 356 -9.53 -12.20 -16.20
C ALA A 356 -8.75 -11.23 -17.14
N ARG A 357 -8.60 -9.96 -16.75
CA ARG A 357 -7.90 -8.93 -17.52
C ARG A 357 -6.52 -8.59 -16.97
N ILE A 358 -6.11 -9.25 -15.88
CA ILE A 358 -4.78 -9.08 -15.31
C ILE A 358 -3.79 -10.00 -16.03
N ASP A 359 -2.75 -9.39 -16.62
CA ASP A 359 -1.59 -10.08 -17.17
C ASP A 359 -0.60 -10.40 -16.03
N LEU A 360 -0.77 -11.59 -15.43
CA LEU A 360 0.13 -12.09 -14.38
C LEU A 360 1.26 -12.90 -15.00
N ARG A 361 2.47 -12.33 -15.00
CA ARG A 361 3.69 -13.02 -15.43
C ARG A 361 4.44 -13.58 -14.22
N THR A 362 4.68 -14.88 -14.21
CA THR A 362 5.44 -15.56 -13.14
C THR A 362 6.82 -15.97 -13.64
N VAL A 363 7.84 -15.70 -12.84
CA VAL A 363 9.24 -16.09 -13.06
C VAL A 363 9.76 -16.80 -11.82
N GLN A 364 10.40 -17.94 -11.99
CA GLN A 364 11.05 -18.67 -10.90
C GLN A 364 12.57 -18.59 -11.08
N LEU A 365 13.26 -18.18 -10.04
CA LEU A 365 14.71 -18.12 -9.93
C LEU A 365 15.17 -19.10 -8.84
N GLY A 366 16.10 -19.98 -9.15
CA GLY A 366 16.75 -20.88 -8.18
C GLY A 366 15.87 -21.95 -7.56
#